data_faf6acca239945f23331d357d7654c00
#
_entry.id   faf6acca239945f23331d357d7654c00
#
_cell.length_a   1.000
_cell.length_b   1.000
_cell.length_c   1.000
_cell.angle_alpha   90.00
_cell.angle_beta   90.00
_cell.angle_gamma   90.00
#
_symmetry.space_group_name_H-M   'P 1'
#
loop_
_entity.id
_entity.type
_entity.pdbx_description
1 polymer ?
#
loop_
_entity_poly.entity_id
_entity_poly.type
_entity_poly.pdbx_seq_one_letter_code
_entity_poly.pdbx_strand_id
1 'polypeptide(L)'
;MDLWIKAGVTIFRVDNPHTKPVRFWQDVIAAVTKKHPETRFLAEAFTRPGMMRALSYAGFTQSHCYFPWRNTKEELEEYLEETNGDGGFYQHNTFWPSTPDIMTAYLRDNGIAGHAVRAVLAAMGSPSWGIYNGYELIENKQRPGFEEQIDNEKYEVKVRDWDEADKYGISELLTSLNKIRSEHPACRSYHNLHVLPLSLIH
;
A
#
# COMPACT_ATOMS: atom_id res chain seq x y z
N MET A 1 -20.08 -12.09 7.06
CA MET A 1 -19.39 -11.03 7.83
C MET A 1 -19.73 -11.10 9.31
N ASP A 2 -20.99 -11.22 9.68
CA ASP A 2 -21.40 -11.25 11.12
C ASP A 2 -20.63 -12.25 11.99
N LEU A 3 -20.27 -13.43 11.45
CA LEU A 3 -19.43 -14.42 12.14
C LEU A 3 -18.07 -13.84 12.57
N TRP A 4 -17.39 -13.20 11.62
CA TRP A 4 -16.06 -12.63 11.85
C TRP A 4 -16.10 -11.40 12.73
N ILE A 5 -17.13 -10.56 12.60
CA ILE A 5 -17.32 -9.40 13.47
C ILE A 5 -17.55 -9.85 14.91
N LYS A 6 -18.39 -10.88 15.14
CA LYS A 6 -18.57 -11.49 16.45
C LYS A 6 -17.30 -12.11 17.04
N ALA A 7 -16.38 -12.53 16.16
CA ALA A 7 -15.06 -13.02 16.55
C ALA A 7 -14.03 -11.90 16.78
N GLY A 8 -14.43 -10.60 16.66
CA GLY A 8 -13.59 -9.44 16.91
C GLY A 8 -12.92 -8.83 15.68
N VAL A 9 -13.24 -9.29 14.46
CA VAL A 9 -12.71 -8.69 13.22
C VAL A 9 -13.44 -7.40 12.91
N THR A 10 -12.72 -6.28 12.87
CA THR A 10 -13.26 -4.96 12.57
C THR A 10 -12.80 -4.38 11.25
N ILE A 11 -11.79 -4.97 10.60
CA ILE A 11 -11.24 -4.51 9.34
C ILE A 11 -11.27 -5.64 8.32
N PHE A 12 -11.85 -5.39 7.15
CA PHE A 12 -11.95 -6.33 6.05
C PHE A 12 -11.23 -5.80 4.81
N ARG A 13 -10.17 -6.48 4.39
CA ARG A 13 -9.57 -6.28 3.07
C ARG A 13 -10.40 -7.06 2.05
N VAL A 14 -10.81 -6.39 0.98
CA VAL A 14 -11.60 -6.97 -0.10
C VAL A 14 -10.75 -7.07 -1.35
N ASP A 15 -10.56 -8.30 -1.79
CA ASP A 15 -9.85 -8.66 -3.02
C ASP A 15 -10.68 -8.25 -4.24
N ASN A 16 -10.07 -7.52 -5.17
CA ASN A 16 -10.64 -7.12 -6.46
C ASN A 16 -12.11 -6.63 -6.40
N PRO A 17 -12.48 -5.66 -5.55
CA PRO A 17 -13.87 -5.23 -5.40
C PRO A 17 -14.47 -4.66 -6.70
N HIS A 18 -13.64 -4.17 -7.61
CA HIS A 18 -14.05 -3.64 -8.90
C HIS A 18 -14.64 -4.71 -9.87
N THR A 19 -14.50 -5.99 -9.53
CA THR A 19 -15.11 -7.11 -10.27
C THR A 19 -16.60 -7.30 -9.96
N LYS A 20 -17.11 -6.57 -8.97
CA LYS A 20 -18.53 -6.55 -8.59
C LYS A 20 -19.12 -5.17 -8.84
N PRO A 21 -20.44 -5.06 -9.07
CA PRO A 21 -21.11 -3.76 -9.20
C PRO A 21 -20.86 -2.86 -7.98
N VAL A 22 -20.59 -1.58 -8.20
CA VAL A 22 -20.38 -0.61 -7.11
C VAL A 22 -21.58 -0.59 -6.16
N ARG A 23 -22.80 -0.69 -6.68
CA ARG A 23 -24.03 -0.73 -5.89
C ARG A 23 -24.05 -1.88 -4.87
N PHE A 24 -23.53 -3.03 -5.25
CA PHE A 24 -23.38 -4.16 -4.31
C PHE A 24 -22.56 -3.77 -3.08
N TRP A 25 -21.43 -3.09 -3.29
CA TRP A 25 -20.60 -2.64 -2.17
C TRP A 25 -21.26 -1.55 -1.34
N GLN A 26 -21.95 -0.60 -1.98
CA GLN A 26 -22.70 0.42 -1.26
C GLN A 26 -23.71 -0.22 -0.29
N ASP A 27 -24.48 -1.18 -0.77
CA ASP A 27 -25.50 -1.84 0.03
C ASP A 27 -24.88 -2.71 1.15
N VAL A 28 -23.82 -3.47 0.86
CA VAL A 28 -23.13 -4.30 1.85
C VAL A 28 -22.46 -3.45 2.93
N ILE A 29 -21.69 -2.43 2.54
CA ILE A 29 -20.96 -1.58 3.49
C ILE A 29 -21.96 -0.82 4.35
N ALA A 30 -22.99 -0.21 3.77
CA ALA A 30 -24.02 0.50 4.51
C ALA A 30 -24.76 -0.41 5.50
N ALA A 31 -25.10 -1.63 5.10
CA ALA A 31 -25.77 -2.59 5.99
C ALA A 31 -24.89 -3.03 7.17
N VAL A 32 -23.59 -3.22 6.93
CA VAL A 32 -22.65 -3.62 7.98
C VAL A 32 -22.36 -2.46 8.91
N THR A 33 -21.98 -1.29 8.38
CA THR A 33 -21.60 -0.13 9.20
C THR A 33 -22.78 0.46 9.99
N LYS A 34 -24.01 0.26 9.54
CA LYS A 34 -25.21 0.61 10.32
C LYS A 34 -25.29 -0.17 11.64
N LYS A 35 -24.87 -1.44 11.64
CA LYS A 35 -24.88 -2.31 12.85
C LYS A 35 -23.55 -2.27 13.61
N HIS A 36 -22.47 -2.07 12.90
CA HIS A 36 -21.09 -2.15 13.35
C HIS A 36 -20.31 -0.93 12.85
N PRO A 37 -20.51 0.26 13.41
CA PRO A 37 -19.93 1.52 12.93
C PRO A 37 -18.39 1.55 13.02
N GLU A 38 -17.81 0.68 13.83
CA GLU A 38 -16.35 0.48 13.94
C GLU A 38 -15.74 -0.25 12.75
N THR A 39 -16.55 -0.97 11.95
CA THR A 39 -16.05 -1.80 10.84
C THR A 39 -15.53 -0.94 9.69
N ARG A 40 -14.40 -1.33 9.13
CA ARG A 40 -13.74 -0.68 7.99
C ARG A 40 -13.54 -1.66 6.85
N PHE A 41 -13.60 -1.13 5.63
CA PHE A 41 -13.39 -1.90 4.40
C PHE A 41 -12.21 -1.29 3.64
N LEU A 42 -11.23 -2.14 3.32
CA LEU A 42 -10.04 -1.79 2.54
C LEU A 42 -10.17 -2.43 1.17
N ALA A 43 -10.02 -1.66 0.11
CA ALA A 43 -10.08 -2.18 -1.25
C ALA A 43 -8.68 -2.62 -1.72
N GLU A 44 -8.60 -3.76 -2.35
CA GLU A 44 -7.50 -4.05 -3.25
C GLU A 44 -7.99 -3.81 -4.68
N ALA A 45 -7.85 -2.58 -5.16
CA ALA A 45 -8.46 -2.17 -6.41
C ALA A 45 -7.41 -1.61 -7.38
N PHE A 46 -6.93 -2.48 -8.29
CA PHE A 46 -6.07 -2.06 -9.41
C PHE A 46 -6.94 -1.91 -10.65
N THR A 47 -7.55 -0.74 -10.81
CA THR A 47 -8.53 -0.44 -11.85
C THR A 47 -8.43 1.02 -12.30
N ARG A 48 -9.31 1.44 -13.21
CA ARG A 48 -9.32 2.81 -13.73
C ARG A 48 -9.65 3.83 -12.62
N PRO A 49 -9.09 5.05 -12.68
CA PRO A 49 -9.29 6.07 -11.62
C PRO A 49 -10.76 6.33 -11.29
N GLY A 50 -11.64 6.39 -12.29
CA GLY A 50 -13.08 6.57 -12.07
C GLY A 50 -13.74 5.44 -11.25
N MET A 51 -13.30 4.18 -11.43
CA MET A 51 -13.79 3.06 -10.64
C MET A 51 -13.21 3.09 -9.21
N MET A 52 -11.93 3.44 -9.04
CA MET A 52 -11.32 3.62 -7.72
C MET A 52 -12.06 4.69 -6.92
N ARG A 53 -12.37 5.83 -7.55
CA ARG A 53 -13.21 6.89 -6.96
C ARG A 53 -14.60 6.38 -6.59
N ALA A 54 -15.26 5.62 -7.48
CA ALA A 54 -16.58 5.08 -7.21
C ALA A 54 -16.59 4.11 -6.02
N LEU A 55 -15.55 3.29 -5.86
CA LEU A 55 -15.39 2.41 -4.70
C LEU A 55 -15.19 3.20 -3.39
N SER A 56 -14.44 4.29 -3.43
CA SER A 56 -14.28 5.16 -2.25
C SER A 56 -15.64 5.76 -1.83
N TYR A 57 -16.43 6.25 -2.77
CA TYR A 57 -17.79 6.72 -2.49
C TYR A 57 -18.76 5.60 -2.09
N ALA A 58 -18.47 4.34 -2.44
CA ALA A 58 -19.24 3.19 -1.96
C ALA A 58 -19.00 2.88 -0.47
N GLY A 59 -17.96 3.49 0.14
CA GLY A 59 -17.68 3.37 1.56
C GLY A 59 -16.38 2.63 1.91
N PHE A 60 -15.56 2.30 0.91
CA PHE A 60 -14.20 1.82 1.20
C PHE A 60 -13.37 2.94 1.83
N THR A 61 -12.76 2.65 2.98
CA THR A 61 -12.01 3.66 3.76
C THR A 61 -10.59 3.85 3.29
N GLN A 62 -10.01 2.84 2.65
CA GLN A 62 -8.66 2.86 2.07
C GLN A 62 -8.61 1.95 0.84
N SER A 63 -7.62 2.18 -0.01
CA SER A 63 -7.36 1.32 -1.18
C SER A 63 -5.87 1.07 -1.35
N HIS A 64 -5.52 -0.15 -1.80
CA HIS A 64 -4.26 -0.36 -2.50
C HIS A 64 -4.24 0.48 -3.77
N CYS A 65 -3.06 0.80 -4.27
CA CYS A 65 -2.92 1.76 -5.36
C CYS A 65 -1.73 1.46 -6.27
N TYR A 66 -1.58 2.23 -7.34
CA TYR A 66 -0.53 2.02 -8.35
C TYR A 66 0.86 2.52 -7.94
N PHE A 67 1.11 2.88 -6.69
CA PHE A 67 2.43 3.30 -6.20
C PHE A 67 3.57 2.36 -6.62
N PRO A 68 3.46 1.02 -6.56
CA PRO A 68 4.57 0.11 -6.94
C PRO A 68 5.11 0.35 -8.35
N TRP A 69 4.27 0.79 -9.27
CA TRP A 69 4.63 1.01 -10.68
C TRP A 69 5.03 2.44 -11.04
N ARG A 70 4.99 3.37 -10.08
CA ARG A 70 5.50 4.75 -10.29
C ARG A 70 6.97 4.78 -9.96
N ASN A 71 7.85 4.77 -10.97
CA ASN A 71 9.27 4.52 -10.80
C ASN A 71 10.16 5.62 -11.37
N THR A 72 9.65 6.50 -12.23
CA THR A 72 10.37 7.70 -12.66
C THR A 72 10.07 8.87 -11.74
N LYS A 73 10.91 9.91 -11.81
CA LYS A 73 10.70 11.16 -11.05
C LYS A 73 9.34 11.76 -11.39
N GLU A 74 9.06 11.91 -12.66
CA GLU A 74 7.83 12.54 -13.18
C GLU A 74 6.59 11.77 -12.74
N GLU A 75 6.59 10.44 -12.85
CA GLU A 75 5.49 9.59 -12.41
C GLU A 75 5.24 9.68 -10.89
N LEU A 76 6.32 9.77 -10.10
CA LEU A 76 6.22 9.88 -8.64
C LEU A 76 5.71 11.25 -8.23
N GLU A 77 6.23 12.34 -8.83
CA GLU A 77 5.79 13.70 -8.57
C GLU A 77 4.29 13.84 -8.88
N GLU A 78 3.86 13.47 -10.09
CA GLU A 78 2.46 13.51 -10.50
C GLU A 78 1.56 12.69 -9.56
N TYR A 79 2.00 11.49 -9.19
CA TYR A 79 1.21 10.60 -8.34
C TYR A 79 1.12 11.09 -6.89
N LEU A 80 2.19 11.64 -6.34
CA LEU A 80 2.18 12.23 -5.01
C LEU A 80 1.31 13.49 -4.95
N GLU A 81 1.36 14.33 -5.97
CA GLU A 81 0.50 15.51 -6.10
C GLU A 81 -0.98 15.12 -6.24
N GLU A 82 -1.30 14.12 -7.08
CA GLU A 82 -2.66 13.60 -7.22
C GLU A 82 -3.20 13.06 -5.89
N THR A 83 -2.45 12.19 -5.22
CA THR A 83 -2.90 11.47 -4.02
C THR A 83 -2.97 12.34 -2.77
N ASN A 84 -2.20 13.43 -2.70
CA ASN A 84 -2.23 14.39 -1.61
C ASN A 84 -3.00 15.69 -1.94
N GLY A 85 -3.34 15.89 -3.21
CA GLY A 85 -4.22 16.96 -3.70
C GLY A 85 -5.70 16.54 -3.68
N ASP A 86 -6.37 16.78 -4.80
CA ASP A 86 -7.81 16.51 -4.95
C ASP A 86 -8.17 15.03 -4.75
N GLY A 87 -7.28 14.12 -5.14
CA GLY A 87 -7.46 12.68 -4.93
C GLY A 87 -7.59 12.28 -3.47
N GLY A 88 -6.83 12.92 -2.59
CA GLY A 88 -6.83 12.66 -1.15
C GLY A 88 -8.13 12.98 -0.43
N PHE A 89 -9.04 13.79 -1.03
CA PHE A 89 -10.34 14.08 -0.42
C PHE A 89 -11.34 12.92 -0.48
N TYR A 90 -11.16 12.00 -1.41
CA TYR A 90 -12.10 10.88 -1.58
C TYR A 90 -11.43 9.52 -1.56
N GLN A 91 -10.13 9.43 -1.82
CA GLN A 91 -9.43 8.15 -1.90
C GLN A 91 -8.19 8.17 -1.00
N HIS A 92 -8.24 7.40 0.06
CA HIS A 92 -7.10 7.22 0.95
C HIS A 92 -6.27 6.03 0.48
N ASN A 93 -5.11 6.30 -0.09
CA ASN A 93 -4.23 5.29 -0.64
C ASN A 93 -3.27 4.73 0.41
N THR A 94 -3.12 3.41 0.44
CA THR A 94 -2.05 2.74 1.17
C THR A 94 -0.90 2.45 0.22
N PHE A 95 0.28 2.97 0.51
CA PHE A 95 1.47 2.73 -0.30
C PHE A 95 2.17 1.45 0.11
N TRP A 96 2.23 0.50 -0.81
CA TRP A 96 2.94 -0.77 -0.67
C TRP A 96 4.09 -0.81 -1.67
N PRO A 97 5.36 -0.90 -1.27
CA PRO A 97 6.47 -1.13 -2.19
C PRO A 97 6.35 -2.46 -2.96
N SER A 98 5.86 -3.49 -2.28
CA SER A 98 5.56 -4.81 -2.83
C SER A 98 4.42 -5.47 -2.07
N THR A 99 3.81 -6.48 -2.67
CA THR A 99 2.80 -7.36 -2.06
C THR A 99 3.09 -8.81 -2.48
N PRO A 100 2.39 -9.82 -1.96
CA PRO A 100 2.53 -11.18 -2.47
C PRO A 100 2.33 -11.28 -3.99
N ASP A 101 1.42 -10.47 -4.53
CA ASP A 101 1.02 -10.46 -5.94
C ASP A 101 1.77 -9.42 -6.78
N ILE A 102 2.61 -8.58 -6.16
CA ILE A 102 3.28 -7.47 -6.84
C ILE A 102 4.76 -7.45 -6.46
N MET A 103 5.60 -7.79 -7.42
CA MET A 103 7.05 -7.63 -7.38
C MET A 103 7.47 -6.96 -8.68
N THR A 104 7.66 -5.65 -8.64
CA THR A 104 8.01 -4.87 -9.84
C THR A 104 9.46 -5.11 -10.28
N ALA A 105 9.73 -4.86 -11.57
CA ALA A 105 11.10 -4.90 -12.10
C ALA A 105 12.05 -3.97 -11.32
N TYR A 106 11.55 -2.82 -10.85
CA TYR A 106 12.35 -1.89 -10.07
C TYR A 106 12.95 -2.54 -8.80
N LEU A 107 12.16 -3.23 -8.00
CA LEU A 107 12.66 -3.91 -6.79
C LEU A 107 13.52 -5.13 -7.15
N ARG A 108 13.11 -5.90 -8.17
CA ARG A 108 13.87 -7.06 -8.65
C ARG A 108 15.31 -6.68 -9.02
N ASP A 109 15.47 -5.57 -9.75
CA ASP A 109 16.75 -5.24 -10.41
C ASP A 109 17.66 -4.34 -9.55
N ASN A 110 17.11 -3.63 -8.54
CA ASN A 110 17.85 -2.64 -7.76
C ASN A 110 18.20 -3.08 -6.32
N GLY A 111 17.88 -4.32 -5.93
CA GLY A 111 18.33 -4.91 -4.66
C GLY A 111 18.09 -4.02 -3.44
N ILE A 112 19.09 -3.90 -2.57
CA ILE A 112 19.04 -3.13 -1.32
C ILE A 112 18.67 -1.66 -1.58
N ALA A 113 19.31 -1.02 -2.56
CA ALA A 113 19.06 0.40 -2.85
C ALA A 113 17.62 0.64 -3.30
N GLY A 114 17.08 -0.23 -4.15
CA GLY A 114 15.69 -0.16 -4.59
C GLY A 114 14.71 -0.32 -3.42
N HIS A 115 14.95 -1.28 -2.54
CA HIS A 115 14.13 -1.50 -1.35
C HIS A 115 14.18 -0.29 -0.41
N ALA A 116 15.37 0.27 -0.14
CA ALA A 116 15.52 1.45 0.71
C ALA A 116 14.76 2.65 0.14
N VAL A 117 14.97 2.99 -1.13
CA VAL A 117 14.29 4.13 -1.79
C VAL A 117 12.78 3.95 -1.78
N ARG A 118 12.28 2.77 -2.13
CA ARG A 118 10.83 2.52 -2.17
C ARG A 118 10.19 2.53 -0.78
N ALA A 119 10.89 2.05 0.26
CA ALA A 119 10.43 2.14 1.63
C ALA A 119 10.30 3.61 2.09
N VAL A 120 11.32 4.45 1.84
CA VAL A 120 11.28 5.88 2.18
C VAL A 120 10.13 6.58 1.47
N LEU A 121 10.00 6.38 0.15
CA LEU A 121 8.94 7.02 -0.63
C LEU A 121 7.54 6.57 -0.18
N ALA A 122 7.35 5.28 0.13
CA ALA A 122 6.07 4.79 0.64
C ALA A 122 5.74 5.35 2.02
N ALA A 123 6.72 5.30 2.94
CA ALA A 123 6.54 5.73 4.31
C ALA A 123 6.31 7.24 4.45
N MET A 124 6.94 8.05 3.60
CA MET A 124 6.84 9.52 3.66
C MET A 124 5.77 10.07 2.71
N GLY A 125 5.43 9.34 1.65
CA GLY A 125 4.48 9.79 0.61
C GLY A 125 3.01 9.56 0.94
N SER A 126 2.69 8.73 1.95
CA SER A 126 1.31 8.47 2.35
C SER A 126 1.17 8.31 3.86
N PRO A 127 0.04 8.78 4.45
CA PRO A 127 -0.30 8.49 5.83
C PRO A 127 -0.51 7.00 6.12
N SER A 128 -0.80 6.20 5.10
CA SER A 128 -0.96 4.76 5.20
C SER A 128 0.04 4.05 4.30
N TRP A 129 0.83 3.17 4.87
CA TRP A 129 1.79 2.35 4.13
C TRP A 129 1.91 0.95 4.71
N GLY A 130 2.42 0.02 3.95
CA GLY A 130 2.62 -1.35 4.38
C GLY A 130 3.86 -1.99 3.78
N ILE A 131 4.35 -3.01 4.45
CA ILE A 131 5.48 -3.84 4.03
C ILE A 131 5.01 -5.28 3.95
N TYR A 132 5.29 -5.93 2.83
CA TYR A 132 5.10 -7.37 2.71
C TYR A 132 6.25 -8.09 3.42
N ASN A 133 5.88 -9.12 4.16
CA ASN A 133 6.79 -9.96 4.92
C ASN A 133 7.92 -10.54 4.03
N GLY A 134 9.18 -10.39 4.45
CA GLY A 134 10.36 -10.74 3.65
C GLY A 134 11.01 -9.57 2.91
N TYR A 135 10.42 -8.38 2.98
CA TYR A 135 11.03 -7.16 2.45
C TYR A 135 12.37 -6.86 3.12
N GLU A 136 12.48 -7.14 4.40
CA GLU A 136 13.68 -7.01 5.23
C GLU A 136 14.83 -7.90 4.74
N LEU A 137 14.50 -9.01 4.10
CA LEU A 137 15.44 -9.98 3.52
C LEU A 137 15.78 -9.70 2.06
N ILE A 138 15.30 -8.57 1.50
CA ILE A 138 15.48 -8.23 0.08
C ILE A 138 14.94 -9.37 -0.82
N GLU A 139 13.81 -9.94 -0.45
CA GLU A 139 13.14 -10.91 -1.31
C GLU A 139 12.69 -10.25 -2.60
N ASN A 140 13.45 -10.46 -3.69
CA ASN A 140 13.26 -9.78 -4.96
C ASN A 140 13.14 -10.73 -6.16
N LYS A 141 12.79 -11.99 -5.92
CA LYS A 141 12.62 -12.97 -6.99
C LYS A 141 11.20 -12.96 -7.53
N GLN A 142 11.08 -12.67 -8.81
CA GLN A 142 9.81 -12.75 -9.53
C GLN A 142 9.51 -14.16 -10.00
N ARG A 143 8.23 -14.48 -10.08
CA ARG A 143 7.72 -15.63 -10.83
C ARG A 143 8.00 -15.41 -12.33
N PRO A 144 8.56 -16.39 -13.04
CA PRO A 144 8.87 -16.24 -14.46
C PRO A 144 7.66 -15.80 -15.29
N GLY A 145 7.79 -14.66 -15.99
CA GLY A 145 6.73 -14.09 -16.83
C GLY A 145 5.63 -13.31 -16.10
N PHE A 146 5.75 -13.10 -14.78
CA PHE A 146 4.77 -12.38 -13.97
C PHE A 146 5.47 -11.39 -13.04
N GLU A 147 4.79 -10.28 -12.71
CA GLU A 147 5.24 -9.35 -11.66
C GLU A 147 4.75 -9.77 -10.28
N GLU A 148 4.82 -11.06 -9.96
CA GLU A 148 4.45 -11.65 -8.69
C GLU A 148 5.69 -12.19 -7.97
N GLN A 149 5.64 -12.28 -6.65
CA GLN A 149 6.63 -13.01 -5.87
C GLN A 149 6.68 -14.47 -6.31
N ILE A 150 7.89 -15.07 -6.35
CA ILE A 150 8.04 -16.48 -6.74
C ILE A 150 7.34 -17.41 -5.75
N ASP A 151 7.42 -17.08 -4.46
CA ASP A 151 6.78 -17.80 -3.36
C ASP A 151 5.80 -16.85 -2.68
N ASN A 152 4.59 -16.74 -3.20
CA ASN A 152 3.62 -15.75 -2.78
C ASN A 152 2.76 -16.15 -1.58
N GLU A 153 3.07 -17.26 -0.93
CA GLU A 153 2.41 -17.76 0.31
C GLU A 153 0.88 -17.91 0.21
N LYS A 154 0.33 -18.03 -0.97
CA LYS A 154 -1.12 -18.20 -1.14
C LYS A 154 -1.62 -19.54 -0.59
N TYR A 155 -0.81 -20.58 -0.71
CA TYR A 155 -1.20 -21.97 -0.40
C TYR A 155 -0.19 -22.73 0.44
N GLU A 156 0.93 -22.10 0.80
CA GLU A 156 2.03 -22.71 1.55
C GLU A 156 2.63 -21.72 2.54
N VAL A 157 3.26 -22.24 3.57
CA VAL A 157 4.01 -21.43 4.53
C VAL A 157 5.46 -21.35 4.07
N LYS A 158 5.95 -20.13 3.89
CA LYS A 158 7.36 -19.88 3.60
C LYS A 158 8.13 -19.71 4.91
N VAL A 159 9.12 -20.56 5.11
CA VAL A 159 10.07 -20.43 6.22
C VAL A 159 11.19 -19.50 5.79
N ARG A 160 11.45 -18.46 6.59
CA ARG A 160 12.49 -17.45 6.35
C ARG A 160 13.54 -17.51 7.43
N ASP A 161 14.79 -17.29 7.07
CA ASP A 161 15.89 -17.08 8.00
C ASP A 161 15.95 -15.60 8.38
N TRP A 162 15.34 -15.25 9.49
CA TRP A 162 15.26 -13.88 9.97
C TRP A 162 16.59 -13.34 10.53
N ASP A 163 17.55 -14.21 10.84
CA ASP A 163 18.89 -13.78 11.25
C ASP A 163 19.66 -13.12 10.12
N GLU A 164 19.23 -13.34 8.88
CA GLU A 164 19.76 -12.68 7.71
C GLU A 164 19.28 -11.23 7.53
N ALA A 165 18.16 -10.82 8.16
CA ALA A 165 17.54 -9.52 7.93
C ALA A 165 18.45 -8.33 8.31
N ASP A 166 19.26 -8.50 9.34
CA ASP A 166 20.17 -7.43 9.81
C ASP A 166 21.35 -7.15 8.87
N LYS A 167 21.65 -8.08 7.95
CA LYS A 167 22.76 -7.94 7.00
C LYS A 167 22.59 -6.79 6.00
N TYR A 168 21.36 -6.38 5.75
CA TYR A 168 21.02 -5.44 4.68
C TYR A 168 20.71 -4.02 5.18
N GLY A 169 20.61 -3.82 6.49
CA GLY A 169 20.26 -2.53 7.10
C GLY A 169 18.81 -2.06 6.84
N ILE A 170 17.98 -2.88 6.19
CA ILE A 170 16.59 -2.51 5.87
C ILE A 170 15.74 -2.52 7.14
N SER A 171 15.93 -3.47 8.04
CA SER A 171 15.22 -3.52 9.33
C SER A 171 15.42 -2.25 10.15
N GLU A 172 16.67 -1.73 10.20
CA GLU A 172 16.99 -0.47 10.88
C GLU A 172 16.33 0.73 10.19
N LEU A 173 16.34 0.75 8.85
CA LEU A 173 15.66 1.79 8.07
C LEU A 173 14.17 1.80 8.35
N LEU A 174 13.50 0.64 8.29
CA LEU A 174 12.06 0.51 8.55
C LEU A 174 11.70 0.95 9.99
N THR A 175 12.54 0.57 10.96
CA THR A 175 12.41 1.00 12.35
C THR A 175 12.49 2.52 12.47
N SER A 176 13.47 3.13 11.81
CA SER A 176 13.66 4.59 11.80
C SER A 176 12.49 5.31 11.13
N LEU A 177 12.02 4.82 9.99
CA LEU A 177 10.85 5.37 9.29
C LEU A 177 9.59 5.30 10.16
N ASN A 178 9.33 4.17 10.80
CA ASN A 178 8.18 4.01 11.68
C ASN A 178 8.29 4.91 12.93
N LYS A 179 9.47 5.09 13.47
CA LYS A 179 9.73 6.05 14.57
C LYS A 179 9.40 7.48 14.15
N ILE A 180 9.93 7.94 13.02
CA ILE A 180 9.62 9.27 12.46
C ILE A 180 8.12 9.44 12.31
N ARG A 181 7.43 8.48 11.71
CA ARG A 181 5.99 8.53 11.51
C ARG A 181 5.18 8.58 12.81
N SER A 182 5.66 7.91 13.86
CA SER A 182 5.01 7.94 15.18
C SER A 182 5.19 9.26 15.90
N GLU A 183 6.32 9.93 15.70
CA GLU A 183 6.69 11.17 16.38
C GLU A 183 6.17 12.43 15.67
N HIS A 184 5.99 12.37 14.31
CA HIS A 184 5.61 13.53 13.51
C HIS A 184 4.15 13.48 13.03
N PRO A 185 3.28 14.38 13.53
CA PRO A 185 1.86 14.44 13.12
C PRO A 185 1.66 14.65 11.62
N ALA A 186 2.60 15.32 10.92
CA ALA A 186 2.55 15.51 9.47
C ALA A 186 2.43 14.19 8.69
N CYS A 187 3.01 13.09 9.19
CA CYS A 187 2.93 11.78 8.57
C CYS A 187 1.56 11.08 8.72
N ARG A 188 0.61 11.70 9.39
CA ARG A 188 -0.71 11.10 9.71
C ARG A 188 -1.87 11.73 8.95
N SER A 189 -1.58 12.70 8.06
CA SER A 189 -2.61 13.45 7.36
C SER A 189 -2.33 13.48 5.86
N TYR A 190 -3.38 13.40 5.06
CA TYR A 190 -3.36 13.74 3.64
C TYR A 190 -3.38 15.27 3.49
N HIS A 191 -3.09 15.78 2.29
CA HIS A 191 -3.09 17.22 1.90
C HIS A 191 -2.00 18.10 2.51
N ASN A 192 -0.95 17.51 3.05
CA ASN A 192 0.18 18.25 3.61
C ASN A 192 1.54 17.90 3.00
N LEU A 193 1.54 17.11 1.93
CA LEU A 193 2.74 16.80 1.16
C LEU A 193 2.82 17.73 -0.04
N HIS A 194 3.98 18.36 -0.22
CA HIS A 194 4.30 19.18 -1.37
C HIS A 194 5.60 18.70 -2.00
N VAL A 195 5.57 18.46 -3.30
CA VAL A 195 6.77 18.15 -4.07
C VAL A 195 7.49 19.46 -4.36
N LEU A 196 8.75 19.56 -3.95
CA LEU A 196 9.57 20.75 -4.18
C LEU A 196 10.37 20.57 -5.47
N PRO A 197 10.40 21.57 -6.37
CA PRO A 197 11.21 21.54 -7.59
C PRO A 197 12.69 21.75 -7.24
N LEU A 198 13.35 20.71 -6.75
CA LEU A 198 14.77 20.75 -6.45
C LEU A 198 15.58 20.33 -7.67
N SER A 199 16.48 21.22 -8.11
CA SER A 199 17.55 20.88 -9.03
C SER A 199 18.79 20.47 -8.26
N LEU A 200 19.30 19.26 -8.51
CA LEU A 200 20.58 18.80 -7.96
C LEU A 200 21.80 19.30 -8.76
N ILE A 201 21.60 20.26 -9.67
CA ILE A 201 22.68 20.87 -10.43
C ILE A 201 23.15 22.11 -9.67
N HIS A 202 24.15 21.88 -8.84
CA HIS A 202 25.06 22.91 -8.32
C HIS A 202 26.49 22.45 -8.50
#